data_d95198cb03e26e3d2c2ff68c8f79ebf4
#
_entry.id   d95198cb03e26e3d2c2ff68c8f79ebf4
#
_cell.length_a   1.000
_cell.length_b   1.000
_cell.length_c   1.000
_cell.angle_alpha   90.00
_cell.angle_beta   90.00
_cell.angle_gamma   90.00
#
_symmetry.space_group_name_H-M   'P 1'
#
loop_
_entity.id
_entity.type
_entity.pdbx_description
1 polymer ?
#
loop_
_entity_poly.entity_id
_entity_poly.type
_entity_poly.pdbx_seq_one_letter_code
_entity_poly.pdbx_strand_id
1 'polypeptide(L)'
;MQGCQLRCIGCPNSTLRPDIDYISPDDFNRCLINVDVSHVVTLRLFNFGEAFLHPKLIELLKVLGTQEWQADRVEISTNAMIYNEKLLREILRLNIVTHLIVSCDGNGTPEDFERLRPPASWNKLQEFLKGTSLIKQELASSIHLMTRTVCSTEESHIRWRALLTPLGWEPEFRDWILLPNSSHRPWNRVANKTHEKKICWPLQGVKLFVNCHGEVIPCCAYPDMVPFGNLKDEKFSSIFRSASRRQMIKTLRNGRSSQRICSQCEN
;
A
#
# COMPACT_ATOMS: atom_id res chain seq x y z
N MET A 1 -9.36 -2.42 3.20
CA MET A 1 -10.26 -2.81 2.11
C MET A 1 -9.49 -3.52 1.01
N GLN A 2 -10.13 -4.32 0.20
CA GLN A 2 -9.61 -4.85 -1.07
C GLN A 2 -10.42 -4.33 -2.25
N GLY A 3 -9.89 -4.51 -3.47
CA GLY A 3 -10.49 -4.01 -4.70
C GLY A 3 -10.15 -2.57 -5.02
N CYS A 4 -10.16 -2.24 -6.29
CA CYS A 4 -9.80 -0.93 -6.83
C CYS A 4 -10.54 -0.70 -8.14
N GLN A 5 -10.88 0.55 -8.43
CA GLN A 5 -11.50 0.93 -9.69
C GLN A 5 -10.52 0.97 -10.88
N LEU A 6 -9.19 1.02 -10.59
CA LEU A 6 -8.17 0.99 -11.62
C LEU A 6 -7.72 -0.44 -11.94
N ARG A 7 -7.09 -0.57 -13.10
CA ARG A 7 -6.50 -1.81 -13.64
C ARG A 7 -5.05 -1.57 -14.03
N CYS A 8 -4.26 -1.07 -13.07
CA CYS A 8 -2.86 -0.70 -13.30
C CYS A 8 -2.04 -1.90 -13.78
N ILE A 9 -1.16 -1.66 -14.73
CA ILE A 9 -0.23 -2.67 -15.24
C ILE A 9 0.66 -3.15 -14.10
N GLY A 10 0.79 -4.46 -13.93
CA GLY A 10 1.59 -5.08 -12.88
C GLY A 10 0.97 -5.13 -11.49
N CYS A 11 -0.23 -4.58 -11.30
CA CYS A 11 -0.94 -4.69 -10.02
C CYS A 11 -1.68 -6.04 -9.91
N PRO A 12 -1.57 -6.77 -8.79
CA PRO A 12 -2.33 -8.01 -8.58
C PRO A 12 -3.83 -7.84 -8.74
N ASN A 13 -4.40 -6.70 -8.34
CA ASN A 13 -5.84 -6.42 -8.49
C ASN A 13 -6.30 -6.40 -9.96
N SER A 14 -5.41 -6.09 -10.89
CA SER A 14 -5.75 -6.06 -12.32
C SER A 14 -5.90 -7.47 -12.90
N THR A 15 -5.18 -8.44 -12.33
CA THR A 15 -5.20 -9.85 -12.75
C THR A 15 -6.26 -10.64 -11.98
N LEU A 16 -6.28 -10.51 -10.66
CA LEU A 16 -7.14 -11.27 -9.76
C LEU A 16 -8.58 -10.72 -9.74
N ARG A 17 -8.74 -9.41 -9.97
CA ARG A 17 -10.03 -8.71 -9.98
C ARG A 17 -10.92 -9.05 -8.79
N PRO A 18 -10.40 -8.91 -7.56
CA PRO A 18 -11.21 -9.20 -6.38
C PRO A 18 -12.41 -8.25 -6.31
N ASP A 19 -13.50 -8.75 -5.77
CA ASP A 19 -14.64 -7.90 -5.43
C ASP A 19 -14.22 -6.83 -4.43
N ILE A 20 -14.92 -5.68 -4.48
CA ILE A 20 -14.68 -4.62 -3.51
C ILE A 20 -15.25 -5.06 -2.17
N ASP A 21 -14.39 -5.14 -1.16
CA ASP A 21 -14.75 -5.54 0.18
C ASP A 21 -14.06 -4.66 1.24
N TYR A 22 -14.70 -4.54 2.40
CA TYR A 22 -14.34 -3.59 3.43
C TYR A 22 -14.26 -4.24 4.79
N ILE A 23 -13.25 -3.89 5.58
CA ILE A 23 -13.25 -4.18 7.00
C ILE A 23 -14.24 -3.23 7.70
N SER A 24 -15.08 -3.75 8.60
CA SER A 24 -15.92 -2.90 9.44
C SER A 24 -15.10 -2.16 10.50
N PRO A 25 -15.57 -1.00 11.03
CA PRO A 25 -14.91 -0.34 12.15
C PRO A 25 -14.74 -1.24 13.37
N ASP A 26 -15.71 -2.09 13.67
CA ASP A 26 -15.66 -3.02 14.81
C ASP A 26 -14.59 -4.11 14.59
N ASP A 27 -14.55 -4.73 13.40
CA ASP A 27 -13.51 -5.70 13.07
C ASP A 27 -12.12 -5.07 13.02
N PHE A 28 -12.04 -3.85 12.52
CA PHE A 28 -10.78 -3.09 12.52
C PHE A 28 -10.29 -2.82 13.94
N ASN A 29 -11.19 -2.40 14.83
CA ASN A 29 -10.88 -2.21 16.25
C ASN A 29 -10.40 -3.51 16.91
N ARG A 30 -11.10 -4.63 16.66
CA ARG A 30 -10.67 -5.96 17.16
C ARG A 30 -9.26 -6.31 16.69
N CYS A 31 -8.94 -6.07 15.41
CA CYS A 31 -7.59 -6.28 14.90
C CYS A 31 -6.57 -5.39 15.62
N LEU A 32 -6.87 -4.10 15.84
CA LEU A 32 -5.95 -3.16 16.47
C LEU A 32 -5.68 -3.50 17.95
N ILE A 33 -6.70 -3.90 18.70
CA ILE A 33 -6.57 -4.35 20.11
C ILE A 33 -5.66 -5.59 20.22
N ASN A 34 -5.70 -6.45 19.21
CA ASN A 34 -4.86 -7.65 19.17
C ASN A 34 -3.43 -7.41 18.66
N VAL A 35 -3.09 -6.17 18.30
CA VAL A 35 -1.71 -5.74 18.10
C VAL A 35 -1.08 -5.49 19.48
N ASP A 36 -0.61 -6.55 20.11
CA ASP A 36 -0.08 -6.57 21.49
C ASP A 36 1.38 -6.08 21.57
N VAL A 37 1.61 -4.86 21.08
CA VAL A 37 2.88 -4.13 21.17
C VAL A 37 2.62 -2.72 21.68
N SER A 38 3.61 -2.09 22.29
CA SER A 38 3.50 -0.70 22.76
C SER A 38 3.79 0.33 21.65
N HIS A 39 4.48 -0.11 20.59
CA HIS A 39 4.98 0.80 19.57
C HIS A 39 5.03 0.15 18.18
N VAL A 40 4.64 0.90 17.16
CA VAL A 40 4.67 0.54 15.74
C VAL A 40 5.45 1.60 14.97
N VAL A 41 6.57 1.23 14.37
CA VAL A 41 7.39 2.18 13.58
C VAL A 41 6.62 2.72 12.37
N THR A 42 5.89 1.86 11.67
CA THR A 42 5.09 2.31 10.51
C THR A 42 3.83 1.47 10.37
N LEU A 43 2.69 2.14 10.41
CA LEU A 43 1.38 1.58 10.07
C LEU A 43 0.98 2.03 8.66
N ARG A 44 0.66 1.09 7.79
CA ARG A 44 0.19 1.36 6.42
C ARG A 44 -1.25 0.95 6.27
N LEU A 45 -2.14 1.90 6.01
CA LEU A 45 -3.58 1.69 5.81
C LEU A 45 -3.89 1.45 4.32
N PHE A 46 -3.08 0.65 3.65
CA PHE A 46 -3.25 0.28 2.24
C PHE A 46 -2.52 -1.02 1.94
N ASN A 47 -3.03 -1.78 0.95
CA ASN A 47 -2.33 -2.90 0.32
C ASN A 47 -2.97 -3.23 -1.05
N PHE A 48 -4.04 -4.02 -1.08
CA PHE A 48 -4.70 -4.52 -2.30
C PHE A 48 -6.00 -3.77 -2.62
N GLY A 49 -6.09 -2.48 -2.31
CA GLY A 49 -7.29 -1.70 -2.54
C GLY A 49 -7.01 -0.21 -2.68
N GLU A 50 -8.08 0.53 -2.92
CA GLU A 50 -8.07 1.99 -2.95
C GLU A 50 -8.73 2.53 -1.68
N ALA A 51 -7.95 3.10 -0.78
CA ALA A 51 -8.42 3.52 0.53
C ALA A 51 -9.60 4.52 0.47
N PHE A 52 -9.64 5.39 -0.52
CA PHE A 52 -10.68 6.41 -0.69
C PHE A 52 -12.03 5.85 -1.19
N LEU A 53 -12.08 4.56 -1.56
CA LEU A 53 -13.35 3.85 -1.78
C LEU A 53 -14.00 3.36 -0.50
N HIS A 54 -13.29 3.37 0.64
CA HIS A 54 -13.84 2.85 1.88
C HIS A 54 -14.92 3.79 2.43
N PRO A 55 -16.21 3.36 2.54
CA PRO A 55 -17.31 4.25 2.90
C PRO A 55 -17.21 4.80 4.34
N LYS A 56 -16.48 4.12 5.21
CA LYS A 56 -16.29 4.47 6.63
C LYS A 56 -14.82 4.79 6.97
N LEU A 57 -14.06 5.35 6.01
CA LEU A 57 -12.64 5.63 6.22
C LEU A 57 -12.39 6.52 7.45
N ILE A 58 -13.19 7.55 7.65
CA ILE A 58 -13.06 8.45 8.80
C ILE A 58 -13.34 7.74 10.12
N GLU A 59 -14.32 6.84 10.16
CA GLU A 59 -14.60 6.03 11.36
C GLU A 59 -13.39 5.14 11.70
N LEU A 60 -12.77 4.50 10.70
CA LEU A 60 -11.56 3.70 10.90
C LEU A 60 -10.40 4.55 11.46
N LEU A 61 -10.20 5.75 10.94
CA LEU A 61 -9.15 6.65 11.46
C LEU A 61 -9.44 7.06 12.91
N LYS A 62 -10.68 7.36 13.25
CA LYS A 62 -11.07 7.65 14.63
C LYS A 62 -10.80 6.47 15.57
N VAL A 63 -11.16 5.25 15.16
CA VAL A 63 -10.85 4.01 15.90
C VAL A 63 -9.35 3.84 16.08
N LEU A 64 -8.55 4.13 15.05
CA LEU A 64 -7.09 4.08 15.18
C LEU A 64 -6.56 5.09 16.22
N GLY A 65 -7.13 6.29 16.27
CA GLY A 65 -6.75 7.33 17.21
C GLY A 65 -7.07 7.02 18.68
N THR A 66 -7.86 5.97 18.98
CA THR A 66 -8.19 5.56 20.35
C THR A 66 -7.29 4.43 20.88
N GLN A 67 -6.34 3.94 20.08
CA GLN A 67 -5.47 2.84 20.51
C GLN A 67 -4.41 3.29 21.52
N GLU A 68 -4.07 2.41 22.46
CA GLU A 68 -3.07 2.69 23.52
C GLU A 68 -1.62 2.65 22.99
N TRP A 69 -1.37 1.87 21.92
CA TRP A 69 -0.05 1.83 21.28
C TRP A 69 0.14 3.00 20.31
N GLN A 70 1.38 3.40 20.11
CA GLN A 70 1.74 4.53 19.26
C GLN A 70 2.36 4.07 17.94
N ALA A 71 2.19 4.87 16.91
CA ALA A 71 2.88 4.70 15.63
C ALA A 71 3.67 5.98 15.29
N ASP A 72 4.96 5.84 14.93
CA ASP A 72 5.76 7.00 14.48
C ASP A 72 5.25 7.52 13.15
N ARG A 73 4.79 6.58 12.31
CA ARG A 73 4.35 6.90 10.96
C ARG A 73 3.07 6.15 10.61
N VAL A 74 2.01 6.90 10.31
CA VAL A 74 0.75 6.38 9.79
C VAL A 74 0.60 6.83 8.33
N GLU A 75 0.60 5.88 7.42
CA GLU A 75 0.51 6.12 5.97
C GLU A 75 -0.85 5.73 5.43
N ILE A 76 -1.47 6.60 4.64
CA ILE A 76 -2.59 6.26 3.76
C ILE A 76 -2.15 6.49 2.31
N SER A 77 -2.53 5.57 1.41
CA SER A 77 -2.20 5.70 -0.01
C SER A 77 -3.44 5.68 -0.86
N THR A 78 -3.43 6.50 -1.92
CA THR A 78 -4.52 6.61 -2.88
C THR A 78 -4.00 6.69 -4.32
N ASN A 79 -4.83 6.29 -5.26
CA ASN A 79 -4.57 6.47 -6.69
C ASN A 79 -4.99 7.87 -7.20
N ALA A 80 -5.52 8.73 -6.33
CA ALA A 80 -5.95 10.10 -6.60
C ALA A 80 -7.10 10.26 -7.62
N MET A 81 -7.84 9.19 -7.92
CA MET A 81 -8.96 9.28 -8.87
C MET A 81 -10.28 9.72 -8.23
N ILE A 82 -10.28 9.87 -6.91
CA ILE A 82 -11.43 10.32 -6.13
C ILE A 82 -11.01 11.59 -5.37
N TYR A 83 -11.34 12.75 -5.91
CA TYR A 83 -11.20 14.00 -5.18
C TYR A 83 -12.48 14.28 -4.40
N ASN A 84 -12.37 14.23 -3.08
CA ASN A 84 -13.44 14.55 -2.14
C ASN A 84 -12.90 15.52 -1.10
N GLU A 85 -13.16 16.80 -1.29
CA GLU A 85 -12.64 17.86 -0.41
C GLU A 85 -13.06 17.68 1.04
N LYS A 86 -14.32 17.31 1.29
CA LYS A 86 -14.81 17.08 2.66
C LYS A 86 -14.04 15.97 3.35
N LEU A 87 -13.84 14.84 2.66
CA LEU A 87 -13.07 13.70 3.17
C LEU A 87 -11.62 14.09 3.47
N LEU A 88 -10.96 14.79 2.54
CA LEU A 88 -9.59 15.25 2.72
C LEU A 88 -9.46 16.21 3.91
N ARG A 89 -10.37 17.17 4.06
CA ARG A 89 -10.38 18.07 5.21
C ARG A 89 -10.55 17.31 6.53
N GLU A 90 -11.40 16.30 6.58
CA GLU A 90 -11.57 15.47 7.78
C GLU A 90 -10.30 14.66 8.10
N ILE A 91 -9.67 14.01 7.10
CA ILE A 91 -8.40 13.29 7.28
C ILE A 91 -7.32 14.21 7.86
N LEU A 92 -7.15 15.40 7.28
CA LEU A 92 -6.11 16.35 7.71
C LEU A 92 -6.39 16.91 9.12
N ARG A 93 -7.65 17.17 9.46
CA ARG A 93 -8.03 17.68 10.80
C ARG A 93 -7.86 16.65 11.91
N LEU A 94 -8.08 15.37 11.63
CA LEU A 94 -7.92 14.32 12.64
C LEU A 94 -6.47 14.18 13.12
N ASN A 95 -5.49 14.61 12.34
CA ASN A 95 -4.05 14.57 12.67
C ASN A 95 -3.55 13.17 13.11
N ILE A 96 -4.19 12.10 12.63
CA ILE A 96 -3.83 10.70 12.89
C ILE A 96 -2.91 10.19 11.78
N VAL A 97 -3.22 10.55 10.54
CA VAL A 97 -2.41 10.22 9.36
C VAL A 97 -1.24 11.19 9.28
N THR A 98 -0.02 10.66 9.33
CA THR A 98 1.20 11.46 9.20
C THR A 98 1.64 11.65 7.76
N HIS A 99 1.31 10.70 6.87
CA HIS A 99 1.72 10.71 5.46
C HIS A 99 0.56 10.35 4.55
N LEU A 100 0.20 11.26 3.66
CA LEU A 100 -0.69 10.98 2.53
C LEU A 100 0.14 10.73 1.28
N ILE A 101 -0.05 9.55 0.69
CA ILE A 101 0.77 9.07 -0.41
C ILE A 101 -0.09 8.91 -1.66
N VAL A 102 0.33 9.52 -2.75
CA VAL A 102 -0.30 9.35 -4.06
C VAL A 102 0.56 8.47 -4.94
N SER A 103 -0.07 7.47 -5.57
CA SER A 103 0.62 6.61 -6.53
C SER A 103 0.66 7.26 -7.91
N CYS A 104 1.86 7.62 -8.35
CA CYS A 104 2.13 8.28 -9.64
C CYS A 104 3.16 7.46 -10.42
N ASP A 105 2.74 6.77 -11.47
CA ASP A 105 3.65 5.90 -12.24
C ASP A 105 3.90 6.47 -13.65
N GLY A 106 5.00 6.06 -14.24
CA GLY A 106 5.37 6.43 -15.60
C GLY A 106 6.39 7.56 -15.69
N ASN A 107 6.53 8.10 -16.90
CA ASN A 107 7.58 9.08 -17.23
C ASN A 107 7.22 10.54 -16.92
N GLY A 108 6.09 10.80 -16.27
CA GLY A 108 5.64 12.16 -15.94
C GLY A 108 4.86 12.85 -17.05
N THR A 109 4.32 12.09 -18.02
CA THR A 109 3.39 12.60 -19.04
C THR A 109 1.99 12.00 -18.86
N PRO A 110 0.95 12.70 -19.36
CA PRO A 110 -0.43 12.19 -19.33
C PRO A 110 -0.57 10.82 -19.97
N GLU A 111 0.00 10.65 -21.16
CA GLU A 111 -0.12 9.44 -21.97
C GLU A 111 0.46 8.22 -21.27
N ASP A 112 1.64 8.35 -20.66
CA ASP A 112 2.29 7.24 -19.98
C ASP A 112 1.62 6.92 -18.65
N PHE A 113 1.21 7.93 -17.89
CA PHE A 113 0.46 7.74 -16.64
C PHE A 113 -0.87 6.99 -16.89
N GLU A 114 -1.67 7.45 -17.85
CA GLU A 114 -2.98 6.85 -18.17
C GLU A 114 -2.83 5.45 -18.78
N ARG A 115 -1.81 5.23 -19.58
CA ARG A 115 -1.47 3.91 -20.14
C ARG A 115 -1.12 2.89 -19.07
N LEU A 116 -0.35 3.30 -18.04
CA LEU A 116 0.09 2.40 -16.95
C LEU A 116 -1.01 2.15 -15.93
N ARG A 117 -1.96 3.04 -15.80
CA ARG A 117 -2.99 3.02 -14.73
C ARG A 117 -4.43 3.10 -15.24
N PRO A 118 -4.83 2.32 -16.26
CA PRO A 118 -6.19 2.43 -16.82
C PRO A 118 -7.28 2.12 -15.77
N PRO A 119 -8.43 2.81 -15.80
CA PRO A 119 -8.79 3.99 -16.56
C PRO A 119 -8.49 5.29 -15.78
N ALA A 120 -7.27 5.51 -15.32
CA ALA A 120 -6.90 6.75 -14.63
C ALA A 120 -7.01 7.97 -15.55
N SER A 121 -7.10 9.15 -14.95
CA SER A 121 -7.12 10.44 -15.65
C SER A 121 -6.04 11.36 -15.08
N TRP A 122 -5.21 11.88 -15.95
CA TRP A 122 -4.18 12.86 -15.59
C TRP A 122 -4.77 14.14 -14.98
N ASN A 123 -5.89 14.61 -15.52
CA ASN A 123 -6.58 15.79 -15.00
C ASN A 123 -7.06 15.57 -13.56
N LYS A 124 -7.62 14.39 -13.25
CA LYS A 124 -8.03 14.05 -11.89
C LYS A 124 -6.84 13.95 -10.94
N LEU A 125 -5.71 13.41 -11.39
CA LEU A 125 -4.48 13.41 -10.61
C LEU A 125 -4.06 14.84 -10.26
N GLN A 126 -4.03 15.75 -11.25
CA GLN A 126 -3.64 17.13 -11.00
C GLN A 126 -4.61 17.87 -10.09
N GLU A 127 -5.93 17.66 -10.26
CA GLU A 127 -6.96 18.21 -9.39
C GLU A 127 -6.75 17.76 -7.94
N PHE A 128 -6.52 16.46 -7.73
CA PHE A 128 -6.26 15.88 -6.41
C PHE A 128 -5.01 16.49 -5.76
N LEU A 129 -3.91 16.54 -6.50
CA LEU A 129 -2.63 17.08 -5.99
C LEU A 129 -2.77 18.55 -5.59
N LYS A 130 -3.32 19.38 -6.47
CA LYS A 130 -3.51 20.83 -6.23
C LYS A 130 -4.49 21.07 -5.09
N GLY A 131 -5.66 20.42 -5.13
CA GLY A 131 -6.70 20.61 -4.12
C GLY A 131 -6.22 20.16 -2.72
N THR A 132 -5.52 19.03 -2.62
CA THR A 132 -4.97 18.57 -1.34
C THR A 132 -3.92 19.54 -0.79
N SER A 133 -3.05 20.09 -1.63
CA SER A 133 -2.05 21.08 -1.21
C SER A 133 -2.68 22.35 -0.67
N LEU A 134 -3.73 22.85 -1.33
CA LEU A 134 -4.49 24.02 -0.85
C LEU A 134 -5.13 23.73 0.51
N ILE A 135 -5.81 22.60 0.67
CA ILE A 135 -6.44 22.20 1.94
C ILE A 135 -5.39 22.10 3.05
N LYS A 136 -4.22 21.51 2.77
CA LYS A 136 -3.12 21.43 3.73
C LYS A 136 -2.67 22.81 4.19
N GLN A 137 -2.50 23.76 3.29
CA GLN A 137 -2.11 25.14 3.58
C GLN A 137 -3.17 25.86 4.43
N GLU A 138 -4.44 25.80 4.01
CA GLU A 138 -5.56 26.41 4.72
C GLU A 138 -5.72 25.89 6.15
N LEU A 139 -5.48 24.60 6.38
CA LEU A 139 -5.60 23.97 7.69
C LEU A 139 -4.29 24.01 8.50
N ALA A 140 -3.22 24.56 7.95
CA ALA A 140 -1.87 24.49 8.52
C ALA A 140 -1.50 23.07 9.00
N SER A 141 -1.92 22.06 8.25
CA SER A 141 -1.74 20.65 8.63
C SER A 141 -0.29 20.20 8.50
N SER A 142 0.18 19.46 9.51
CA SER A 142 1.53 18.89 9.55
C SER A 142 1.72 17.64 8.67
N ILE A 143 0.67 17.14 8.03
CA ILE A 143 0.74 15.94 7.19
C ILE A 143 1.81 16.06 6.09
N HIS A 144 2.60 15.02 5.89
CA HIS A 144 3.53 14.93 4.78
C HIS A 144 2.81 14.48 3.52
N LEU A 145 2.93 15.26 2.45
CA LEU A 145 2.41 14.92 1.13
C LEU A 145 3.53 14.28 0.30
N MET A 146 3.35 13.02 -0.06
CA MET A 146 4.33 12.24 -0.81
C MET A 146 3.71 11.58 -2.04
N THR A 147 4.54 11.29 -3.04
CA THR A 147 4.14 10.37 -4.12
C THR A 147 5.05 9.15 -4.12
N ARG A 148 4.48 7.98 -4.45
CA ARG A 148 5.26 6.80 -4.83
C ARG A 148 5.15 6.64 -6.33
N THR A 149 6.29 6.79 -6.97
CA THR A 149 6.39 6.90 -8.42
C THR A 149 7.29 5.79 -8.94
N VAL A 150 6.71 4.87 -9.70
CA VAL A 150 7.49 3.84 -10.40
C VAL A 150 7.92 4.40 -11.75
N CYS A 151 9.20 4.72 -11.86
CA CYS A 151 9.83 5.20 -13.10
C CYS A 151 11.33 4.86 -13.08
N SER A 152 11.96 4.84 -14.25
CA SER A 152 13.30 4.25 -14.40
C SER A 152 14.37 5.20 -14.95
N THR A 153 14.01 6.42 -15.36
CA THR A 153 14.96 7.36 -15.99
C THR A 153 15.06 8.67 -15.22
N GLU A 154 16.26 9.26 -15.23
CA GLU A 154 16.47 10.59 -14.60
C GLU A 154 15.60 11.67 -15.24
N GLU A 155 15.35 11.60 -16.53
CA GLU A 155 14.43 12.53 -17.22
C GLU A 155 13.01 12.45 -16.66
N SER A 156 12.53 11.25 -16.36
CA SER A 156 11.23 11.05 -15.66
C SER A 156 11.24 11.64 -14.26
N HIS A 157 12.34 11.46 -13.52
CA HIS A 157 12.50 12.05 -12.18
C HIS A 157 12.43 13.58 -12.24
N ILE A 158 13.08 14.20 -13.21
CA ILE A 158 13.07 15.66 -13.41
C ILE A 158 11.64 16.14 -13.69
N ARG A 159 10.91 15.49 -14.62
CA ARG A 159 9.53 15.85 -14.93
C ARG A 159 8.61 15.74 -13.71
N TRP A 160 8.68 14.65 -12.96
CA TRP A 160 7.89 14.49 -11.75
C TRP A 160 8.24 15.52 -10.67
N ARG A 161 9.53 15.81 -10.44
CA ARG A 161 9.93 16.87 -9.50
C ARG A 161 9.39 18.23 -9.93
N ALA A 162 9.48 18.57 -11.21
CA ALA A 162 8.97 19.82 -11.73
C ALA A 162 7.45 19.99 -11.52
N LEU A 163 6.69 18.90 -11.58
CA LEU A 163 5.25 18.91 -11.33
C LEU A 163 4.90 18.95 -9.83
N LEU A 164 5.58 18.17 -9.01
CA LEU A 164 5.18 17.86 -7.65
C LEU A 164 5.75 18.85 -6.61
N THR A 165 7.03 19.22 -6.74
CA THR A 165 7.71 20.05 -5.75
C THR A 165 7.06 21.43 -5.56
N PRO A 166 6.63 22.15 -6.61
CA PRO A 166 5.93 23.42 -6.45
C PRO A 166 4.60 23.33 -5.70
N LEU A 167 3.99 22.14 -5.70
CA LEU A 167 2.76 21.84 -4.97
C LEU A 167 3.02 21.35 -3.53
N GLY A 168 4.28 21.25 -3.09
CA GLY A 168 4.63 20.75 -1.78
C GLY A 168 4.55 19.23 -1.63
N TRP A 169 4.57 18.48 -2.74
CA TRP A 169 4.64 17.02 -2.73
C TRP A 169 6.08 16.55 -2.88
N GLU A 170 6.46 15.57 -2.06
CA GLU A 170 7.78 14.93 -2.11
C GLU A 170 7.71 13.64 -2.94
N PRO A 171 8.40 13.55 -4.08
CA PRO A 171 8.39 12.34 -4.89
C PRO A 171 9.37 11.29 -4.35
N GLU A 172 8.86 10.09 -4.06
CA GLU A 172 9.65 8.88 -3.78
C GLU A 172 9.70 8.03 -5.05
N PHE A 173 10.86 7.96 -5.71
CA PHE A 173 11.05 7.16 -6.91
C PHE A 173 11.38 5.71 -6.60
N ARG A 174 10.81 4.79 -7.35
CA ARG A 174 11.00 3.35 -7.19
C ARG A 174 11.18 2.68 -8.54
N ASP A 175 12.00 1.66 -8.53
CA ASP A 175 12.11 0.76 -9.66
C ASP A 175 10.86 -0.13 -9.76
N TRP A 176 10.60 -0.59 -10.98
CA TRP A 176 9.58 -1.59 -11.24
C TRP A 176 10.00 -2.93 -10.66
N ILE A 177 9.09 -3.56 -9.92
CA ILE A 177 9.26 -4.91 -9.37
C ILE A 177 8.25 -5.83 -10.07
N LEU A 178 8.71 -6.96 -10.58
CA LEU A 178 7.83 -7.99 -11.11
C LEU A 178 7.19 -8.74 -9.94
N LEU A 179 5.88 -8.59 -9.80
CA LEU A 179 5.09 -9.32 -8.82
C LEU A 179 4.59 -10.65 -9.39
N PRO A 180 4.27 -11.65 -8.55
CA PRO A 180 3.66 -12.90 -9.01
C PRO A 180 2.40 -12.64 -9.82
N ASN A 181 2.19 -13.42 -10.87
CA ASN A 181 1.08 -13.29 -11.83
C ASN A 181 1.03 -11.95 -12.61
N SER A 182 2.06 -11.12 -12.53
CA SER A 182 2.19 -9.96 -13.39
C SER A 182 2.73 -10.39 -14.75
N SER A 183 1.89 -10.39 -15.78
CA SER A 183 2.28 -10.73 -17.16
C SER A 183 2.94 -9.57 -17.91
N HIS A 184 2.97 -8.37 -17.34
CA HIS A 184 3.38 -7.16 -18.04
C HIS A 184 4.57 -6.48 -17.38
N ARG A 185 5.60 -6.25 -18.20
CA ARG A 185 6.73 -5.37 -17.87
C ARG A 185 6.58 -4.12 -18.72
N PRO A 186 6.34 -2.94 -18.12
CA PRO A 186 6.20 -1.71 -18.89
C PRO A 186 7.52 -1.22 -19.50
N TRP A 187 8.66 -1.79 -19.08
CA TRP A 187 10.00 -1.53 -19.61
C TRP A 187 10.69 -2.84 -19.96
N ASN A 188 11.62 -2.81 -20.91
CA ASN A 188 12.47 -3.95 -21.27
C ASN A 188 13.53 -4.20 -20.16
N ARG A 189 13.09 -4.56 -18.97
CA ARG A 189 13.98 -4.95 -17.88
C ARG A 189 14.32 -6.44 -17.99
N VAL A 190 15.60 -6.76 -17.95
CA VAL A 190 16.05 -8.14 -17.76
C VAL A 190 15.63 -8.57 -16.35
N ALA A 191 14.97 -9.72 -16.23
CA ALA A 191 14.61 -10.29 -14.94
C ALA A 191 15.87 -10.43 -14.07
N ASN A 192 15.88 -9.82 -12.90
CA ASN A 192 16.87 -10.18 -11.89
C ASN A 192 16.64 -11.65 -11.52
N LYS A 193 17.68 -12.45 -11.54
CA LYS A 193 17.61 -13.83 -11.05
C LYS A 193 17.07 -13.80 -9.62
N THR A 194 15.99 -14.50 -9.38
CA THR A 194 15.44 -14.70 -8.05
C THR A 194 16.54 -15.17 -7.12
N HIS A 195 16.67 -14.54 -5.96
CA HIS A 195 17.57 -14.99 -4.91
C HIS A 195 17.01 -16.28 -4.30
N GLU A 196 17.25 -17.43 -4.93
CA GLU A 196 16.61 -18.72 -4.62
C GLU A 196 16.69 -19.12 -3.14
N LYS A 197 17.72 -18.65 -2.41
CA LYS A 197 18.00 -19.08 -1.01
C LYS A 197 17.84 -17.98 0.05
N LYS A 198 17.33 -16.81 -0.30
CA LYS A 198 17.12 -15.75 0.69
C LYS A 198 15.66 -15.69 1.12
N ILE A 199 15.43 -15.58 2.43
CA ILE A 199 14.12 -15.24 2.95
C ILE A 199 13.76 -13.86 2.40
N CYS A 200 12.59 -13.74 1.78
CA CYS A 200 12.13 -12.47 1.23
C CYS A 200 11.87 -11.43 2.34
N TRP A 201 12.03 -10.17 1.99
CA TRP A 201 11.92 -9.06 2.94
C TRP A 201 10.58 -8.99 3.72
N PRO A 202 9.41 -9.39 3.19
CA PRO A 202 8.18 -9.41 3.98
C PRO A 202 8.23 -10.31 5.21
N LEU A 203 9.00 -11.39 5.15
CA LEU A 203 9.16 -12.33 6.25
C LEU A 203 10.38 -12.06 7.14
N GLN A 204 11.19 -11.06 6.77
CA GLN A 204 12.31 -10.60 7.60
C GLN A 204 11.82 -9.57 8.63
N GLY A 205 12.32 -9.69 9.85
CA GLY A 205 11.96 -8.79 10.94
C GLY A 205 10.51 -8.92 11.40
N VAL A 206 10.03 -7.90 12.08
CA VAL A 206 8.69 -7.85 12.67
C VAL A 206 7.78 -7.06 11.71
N LYS A 207 7.12 -7.76 10.81
CA LYS A 207 6.21 -7.19 9.81
C LYS A 207 4.93 -8.00 9.75
N LEU A 208 3.81 -7.28 9.60
CA LEU A 208 2.49 -7.85 9.39
C LEU A 208 1.87 -7.30 8.12
N PHE A 209 1.17 -8.17 7.41
CA PHE A 209 0.29 -7.78 6.32
C PHE A 209 -1.09 -8.36 6.63
N VAL A 210 -2.06 -7.48 6.78
CA VAL A 210 -3.43 -7.84 7.18
C VAL A 210 -4.37 -7.48 6.05
N ASN A 211 -5.22 -8.42 5.63
CA ASN A 211 -6.25 -8.16 4.63
C ASN A 211 -7.53 -7.58 5.27
N CYS A 212 -8.54 -7.29 4.45
CA CYS A 212 -9.81 -6.70 4.92
C CYS A 212 -10.66 -7.66 5.79
N HIS A 213 -10.31 -8.95 5.85
CA HIS A 213 -10.96 -9.94 6.71
C HIS A 213 -10.25 -10.12 8.06
N GLY A 214 -9.17 -9.34 8.32
CA GLY A 214 -8.36 -9.46 9.53
C GLY A 214 -7.33 -10.59 9.48
N GLU A 215 -7.22 -11.29 8.35
CA GLU A 215 -6.27 -12.37 8.18
C GLU A 215 -4.85 -11.84 7.98
N VAL A 216 -3.90 -12.44 8.68
CA VAL A 216 -2.48 -12.14 8.56
C VAL A 216 -1.87 -12.98 7.44
N ILE A 217 -1.61 -12.34 6.32
CA ILE A 217 -1.07 -12.97 5.11
C ILE A 217 0.46 -12.89 5.07
N PRO A 218 1.15 -13.85 4.44
CA PRO A 218 2.61 -13.89 4.39
C PRO A 218 3.27 -12.74 3.63
N CYS A 219 2.57 -12.16 2.66
CA CYS A 219 3.18 -11.25 1.70
C CYS A 219 2.21 -10.16 1.22
N CYS A 220 2.69 -8.92 1.12
CA CYS A 220 1.96 -7.80 0.55
C CYS A 220 1.87 -7.83 -0.99
N ALA A 221 2.57 -8.73 -1.66
CA ALA A 221 2.61 -8.80 -3.13
C ALA A 221 1.58 -9.81 -3.71
N TYR A 222 0.99 -10.65 -2.87
CA TYR A 222 0.02 -11.64 -3.30
C TYR A 222 -1.05 -11.92 -2.24
N PRO A 223 -2.31 -11.56 -2.49
CA PRO A 223 -3.38 -11.62 -1.49
C PRO A 223 -3.87 -13.03 -1.16
N ASP A 224 -3.77 -13.99 -2.11
CA ASP A 224 -4.40 -15.33 -2.00
C ASP A 224 -3.48 -16.36 -1.32
N MET A 225 -2.51 -15.93 -0.52
CA MET A 225 -1.69 -16.86 0.27
C MET A 225 -2.43 -17.31 1.52
N VAL A 226 -2.19 -18.57 1.91
CA VAL A 226 -2.74 -19.13 3.15
C VAL A 226 -2.34 -18.26 4.33
N PRO A 227 -3.30 -17.77 5.12
CA PRO A 227 -3.02 -16.91 6.28
C PRO A 227 -2.24 -17.64 7.38
N PHE A 228 -1.50 -16.89 8.17
CA PHE A 228 -0.84 -17.38 9.40
C PHE A 228 -1.77 -17.43 10.61
N GLY A 229 -2.87 -16.69 10.58
CA GLY A 229 -3.86 -16.52 11.62
C GLY A 229 -4.74 -15.32 11.33
N ASN A 230 -5.63 -14.95 12.26
CA ASN A 230 -6.55 -13.83 12.12
C ASN A 230 -6.46 -12.90 13.34
N LEU A 231 -6.15 -11.63 13.11
CA LEU A 231 -6.04 -10.62 14.17
C LEU A 231 -7.38 -10.28 14.84
N LYS A 232 -8.50 -10.66 14.28
CA LYS A 232 -9.80 -10.49 14.97
C LYS A 232 -9.92 -11.43 16.17
N ASP A 233 -9.20 -12.55 16.14
CA ASP A 233 -9.37 -13.66 17.09
C ASP A 233 -8.11 -13.99 17.88
N GLU A 234 -6.93 -13.61 17.36
CA GLU A 234 -5.64 -13.97 17.92
C GLU A 234 -4.72 -12.74 18.10
N LYS A 235 -3.90 -12.74 19.15
CA LYS A 235 -2.87 -11.72 19.35
C LYS A 235 -1.76 -11.82 18.31
N PHE A 236 -1.23 -10.67 17.91
CA PHE A 236 -0.10 -10.58 16.98
C PHE A 236 1.07 -11.47 17.42
N SER A 237 1.45 -11.42 18.69
CA SER A 237 2.58 -12.21 19.22
C SER A 237 2.38 -13.73 19.05
N SER A 238 1.15 -14.24 19.11
CA SER A 238 0.78 -15.63 18.83
C SER A 238 0.94 -15.96 17.35
N ILE A 239 0.34 -15.16 16.48
CA ILE A 239 0.40 -15.35 15.03
C ILE A 239 1.85 -15.27 14.54
N PHE A 240 2.64 -14.32 15.05
CA PHE A 240 4.04 -14.14 14.67
C PHE A 240 4.90 -15.38 15.01
N ARG A 241 4.53 -16.10 16.08
CA ARG A 241 5.18 -17.36 16.52
C ARG A 241 4.47 -18.62 16.05
N SER A 242 3.46 -18.50 15.18
CA SER A 242 2.65 -19.64 14.72
C SER A 242 3.49 -20.71 14.00
N ALA A 243 3.02 -21.96 14.03
CA ALA A 243 3.67 -23.07 13.34
C ALA A 243 3.66 -22.86 11.81
N SER A 244 2.55 -22.31 11.27
CA SER A 244 2.38 -22.01 9.85
C SER A 244 3.43 -21.00 9.35
N ARG A 245 3.67 -19.91 10.10
CA ARG A 245 4.71 -18.94 9.76
C ARG A 245 6.12 -19.54 9.82
N ARG A 246 6.43 -20.29 10.87
CA ARG A 246 7.74 -20.97 10.99
C ARG A 246 7.97 -21.96 9.86
N GLN A 247 6.95 -22.74 9.49
CA GLN A 247 7.03 -23.68 8.38
C GLN A 247 7.26 -22.96 7.05
N MET A 248 6.57 -21.85 6.79
CA MET A 248 6.77 -21.03 5.57
C MET A 248 8.22 -20.52 5.50
N ILE A 249 8.75 -19.97 6.59
CA ILE A 249 10.14 -19.50 6.66
C ILE A 249 11.11 -20.64 6.39
N LYS A 250 10.89 -21.82 7.00
CA LYS A 250 11.72 -23.02 6.78
C LYS A 250 11.70 -23.44 5.30
N THR A 251 10.53 -23.46 4.70
CA THR A 251 10.35 -23.82 3.28
C THR A 251 11.13 -22.85 2.38
N LEU A 252 11.02 -21.54 2.61
CA LEU A 252 11.72 -20.54 1.79
C LEU A 252 13.24 -20.54 1.97
N ARG A 253 13.75 -20.97 3.12
CA ARG A 253 15.19 -21.19 3.34
C ARG A 253 15.75 -22.32 2.47
N ASN A 254 14.92 -23.32 2.14
CA ASN A 254 15.29 -24.42 1.25
C ASN A 254 15.16 -24.07 -0.24
N GLY A 255 14.60 -22.91 -0.57
CA GLY A 255 14.44 -22.39 -1.92
C GLY A 255 13.01 -21.95 -2.22
N ARG A 256 12.88 -20.87 -2.96
CA ARG A 256 11.57 -20.31 -3.35
C ARG A 256 10.83 -21.17 -4.37
N SER A 257 11.56 -21.99 -5.13
CA SER A 257 11.00 -22.90 -6.14
C SER A 257 9.98 -23.88 -5.60
N SER A 258 10.07 -24.22 -4.30
CA SER A 258 9.10 -25.08 -3.61
C SER A 258 7.73 -24.41 -3.38
N GLN A 259 7.63 -23.10 -3.57
CA GLN A 259 6.40 -22.34 -3.44
C GLN A 259 6.02 -21.70 -4.76
N ARG A 260 4.92 -22.17 -5.36
CA ARG A 260 4.46 -21.75 -6.71
C ARG A 260 4.44 -20.22 -6.90
N ILE A 261 3.97 -19.48 -5.91
CA ILE A 261 3.86 -18.02 -5.98
C ILE A 261 5.23 -17.37 -5.80
N CYS A 262 6.02 -17.85 -4.84
CA CYS A 262 7.35 -17.28 -4.55
C CYS A 262 8.36 -17.56 -5.66
N SER A 263 8.19 -18.64 -6.42
CA SER A 263 9.05 -18.97 -7.57
C SER A 263 8.93 -17.98 -8.73
N GLN A 264 7.83 -17.23 -8.79
CA GLN A 264 7.55 -16.23 -9.83
C GLN A 264 7.92 -14.80 -9.41
N CYS A 265 8.37 -14.59 -8.16
CA CYS A 265 8.58 -13.29 -7.56
C CYS A 265 10.04 -12.86 -7.70
N GLU A 266 10.27 -11.62 -8.15
CA GLU A 266 11.62 -11.01 -8.24
C GLU A 266 12.04 -10.26 -6.95
N ASN A 267 11.19 -10.27 -5.90
CA ASN A 267 11.42 -9.49 -4.68
C ASN A 267 12.33 -10.21 -3.66
#